data_6c3fb4d73fbb389a6ec0be110b9d29b3
#
_entry.id   6c3fb4d73fbb389a6ec0be110b9d29b3
#
_cell.length_a   1.000
_cell.length_b   1.000
_cell.length_c   1.000
_cell.angle_alpha   90.00
_cell.angle_beta   90.00
_cell.angle_gamma   90.00
#
_symmetry.space_group_name_H-M   'P 1'
#
loop_
_entity.id
_entity.type
_entity.pdbx_description
1 polymer ?
#
loop_
_entity_poly.entity_id
_entity_poly.type
_entity_poly.pdbx_seq_one_letter_code
_entity_poly.pdbx_strand_id
1 'polypeptide(L)'
;MTAQLQPVERRVVDLRDPSLLVEKAYVAGEWVSAADGRSFAVTDPYDGAPIADVPSLGVEAARRAIDVAATVQKDWARRTAKERSRILKAWYDLIVANADDLALILTTEQGKPLSEAKAEVLSNAAYI
;
A
#
# COMPACT_ATOMS: atom_id res chain seq x y z
N MET A 1 -34.76 24.36 -0.58
CA MET A 1 -34.45 23.36 0.46
C MET A 1 -33.11 22.77 0.11
N THR A 2 -32.04 23.25 0.71
CA THR A 2 -30.68 22.73 0.48
C THR A 2 -30.51 21.51 1.39
N ALA A 3 -30.51 20.30 0.81
CA ALA A 3 -30.19 19.11 1.55
C ALA A 3 -28.75 19.25 2.07
N GLN A 4 -28.55 19.34 3.37
CA GLN A 4 -27.26 19.22 4.00
C GLN A 4 -26.81 17.74 3.79
N LEU A 5 -25.85 17.54 2.88
CA LEU A 5 -25.14 16.27 2.76
C LEU A 5 -24.45 16.03 4.10
N GLN A 6 -24.89 15.01 4.82
CA GLN A 6 -24.18 14.57 6.03
C GLN A 6 -22.77 14.11 5.61
N PRO A 7 -21.74 14.40 6.40
CA PRO A 7 -20.41 13.87 6.13
C PRO A 7 -20.48 12.34 6.11
N VAL A 8 -19.98 11.73 5.04
CA VAL A 8 -19.89 10.27 4.93
C VAL A 8 -18.87 9.81 5.96
N GLU A 9 -19.28 8.94 6.90
CA GLU A 9 -18.38 8.41 7.90
C GLU A 9 -17.25 7.60 7.26
N ARG A 10 -16.05 7.68 7.87
CA ARG A 10 -14.90 6.90 7.43
C ARG A 10 -15.17 5.40 7.60
N ARG A 11 -14.91 4.63 6.54
CA ARG A 11 -15.03 3.18 6.57
C ARG A 11 -13.91 2.56 7.41
N VAL A 12 -14.30 1.74 8.37
CA VAL A 12 -13.35 0.91 9.13
C VAL A 12 -13.13 -0.38 8.34
N VAL A 13 -11.87 -0.67 8.02
CA VAL A 13 -11.46 -1.96 7.44
C VAL A 13 -11.08 -2.86 8.61
N ASP A 14 -11.85 -3.91 8.86
CA ASP A 14 -11.67 -4.82 10.00
C ASP A 14 -10.55 -5.84 9.71
N LEU A 15 -9.31 -5.43 9.93
CA LEU A 15 -8.11 -6.23 9.72
C LEU A 15 -7.70 -6.97 10.99
N ARG A 16 -7.14 -8.18 10.84
CA ARG A 16 -6.46 -8.90 11.94
C ARG A 16 -5.21 -8.15 12.41
N ASP A 17 -4.48 -7.58 11.45
CA ASP A 17 -3.35 -6.69 11.68
C ASP A 17 -3.64 -5.29 11.13
N PRO A 18 -4.17 -4.35 11.95
CA PRO A 18 -4.46 -2.99 11.51
C PRO A 18 -3.25 -2.20 11.02
N SER A 19 -2.03 -2.63 11.36
CA SER A 19 -0.79 -1.98 10.91
C SER A 19 -0.52 -2.12 9.42
N LEU A 20 -1.25 -3.01 8.72
CA LEU A 20 -1.15 -3.18 7.27
C LEU A 20 -1.82 -2.05 6.47
N LEU A 21 -2.78 -1.35 7.07
CA LEU A 21 -3.39 -0.16 6.43
C LEU A 21 -2.58 1.08 6.81
N VAL A 22 -1.60 1.42 5.99
CA VAL A 22 -0.66 2.52 6.26
C VAL A 22 -1.02 3.76 5.46
N GLU A 23 -1.25 4.87 6.16
CA GLU A 23 -1.57 6.19 5.59
C GLU A 23 -0.30 7.05 5.38
N LYS A 24 0.75 6.45 4.84
CA LYS A 24 2.03 7.11 4.56
C LYS A 24 2.66 6.51 3.30
N ALA A 25 3.55 7.26 2.67
CA ALA A 25 4.35 6.75 1.57
C ALA A 25 5.66 6.13 2.12
N TYR A 26 6.11 5.04 1.50
CA TYR A 26 7.38 4.41 1.87
C TYR A 26 8.49 4.87 0.93
N VAL A 27 9.46 5.61 1.47
CA VAL A 27 10.58 6.16 0.69
C VAL A 27 11.87 5.99 1.48
N ALA A 28 12.89 5.43 0.85
CA ALA A 28 14.22 5.26 1.44
C ALA A 28 14.25 4.47 2.77
N GLY A 29 13.35 3.51 2.95
CA GLY A 29 13.25 2.71 4.18
C GLY A 29 12.38 3.34 5.28
N GLU A 30 11.75 4.49 5.02
CA GLU A 30 10.96 5.24 5.99
C GLU A 30 9.54 5.50 5.51
N TRP A 31 8.58 5.54 6.45
CA TRP A 31 7.22 5.98 6.21
C TRP A 31 7.14 7.50 6.34
N VAL A 32 6.85 8.19 5.23
CA VAL A 32 6.87 9.66 5.13
C VAL A 32 5.51 10.25 4.80
N SER A 33 5.27 11.46 5.28
CA SER A 33 4.16 12.33 4.90
C SER A 33 4.62 13.38 3.87
N ALA A 34 3.70 14.06 3.20
CA ALA A 34 4.04 15.18 2.34
C ALA A 34 4.61 16.35 3.18
N ALA A 35 5.69 16.97 2.72
CA ALA A 35 6.36 18.06 3.43
C ALA A 35 5.46 19.30 3.62
N ASP A 36 4.51 19.51 2.72
CA ASP A 36 3.51 20.58 2.75
C ASP A 36 2.19 20.15 3.42
N GLY A 37 2.12 18.93 3.97
CA GLY A 37 0.96 18.37 4.64
C GLY A 37 -0.19 17.98 3.71
N ARG A 38 -0.01 18.04 2.38
CA ARG A 38 -1.08 17.66 1.43
C ARG A 38 -1.33 16.17 1.45
N SER A 39 -2.61 15.81 1.42
CA SER A 39 -3.08 14.44 1.28
C SER A 39 -4.26 14.38 0.31
N PHE A 40 -4.67 13.19 -0.07
CA PHE A 40 -5.94 12.93 -0.73
C PHE A 40 -6.60 11.69 -0.15
N ALA A 41 -7.93 11.68 -0.16
CA ALA A 41 -8.70 10.57 0.36
C ALA A 41 -8.70 9.40 -0.63
N VAL A 42 -8.50 8.20 -0.11
CA VAL A 42 -8.84 6.94 -0.77
C VAL A 42 -10.25 6.58 -0.35
N THR A 43 -11.12 6.29 -1.31
CA THR A 43 -12.54 6.06 -1.05
C THR A 43 -12.97 4.68 -1.54
N ASP A 44 -13.95 4.09 -0.84
CA ASP A 44 -14.63 2.88 -1.29
C ASP A 44 -15.45 3.18 -2.56
N PRO A 45 -15.22 2.50 -3.68
CA PRO A 45 -15.94 2.76 -4.93
C PRO A 45 -17.43 2.39 -4.87
N TYR A 46 -17.86 1.63 -3.85
CA TYR A 46 -19.25 1.23 -3.69
C TYR A 46 -20.14 2.39 -3.28
N ASP A 47 -19.71 3.21 -2.32
CA ASP A 47 -20.53 4.28 -1.74
C ASP A 47 -19.78 5.61 -1.56
N GLY A 48 -18.49 5.67 -1.92
CA GLY A 48 -17.65 6.86 -1.78
C GLY A 48 -17.17 7.14 -0.36
N ALA A 49 -17.39 6.22 0.59
CA ALA A 49 -16.92 6.39 1.97
C ALA A 49 -15.38 6.49 2.02
N PRO A 50 -14.81 7.49 2.74
CA PRO A 50 -13.37 7.58 2.93
C PRO A 50 -12.84 6.33 3.65
N ILE A 51 -11.72 5.78 3.18
CA ILE A 51 -11.01 4.64 3.78
C ILE A 51 -9.76 5.13 4.49
N ALA A 52 -8.96 5.93 3.79
CA ALA A 52 -7.66 6.40 4.23
C ALA A 52 -7.34 7.77 3.64
N ASP A 53 -6.45 8.52 4.29
CA ASP A 53 -5.86 9.74 3.75
C ASP A 53 -4.37 9.49 3.47
N VAL A 54 -3.99 9.49 2.19
CA VAL A 54 -2.61 9.23 1.79
C VAL A 54 -1.90 10.50 1.33
N PRO A 55 -0.58 10.63 1.58
CA PRO A 55 0.15 11.85 1.28
C PRO A 55 0.27 12.09 -0.23
N SER A 56 -0.04 13.33 -0.66
CA SER A 56 0.19 13.79 -2.03
C SER A 56 1.63 14.31 -2.16
N LEU A 57 2.56 13.40 -2.43
CA LEU A 57 3.97 13.73 -2.59
C LEU A 57 4.21 14.46 -3.92
N GLY A 58 4.99 15.54 -3.88
CA GLY A 58 5.35 16.30 -5.08
C GLY A 58 6.48 15.65 -5.89
N VAL A 59 6.80 16.29 -7.02
CA VAL A 59 7.83 15.83 -7.96
C VAL A 59 9.20 15.64 -7.32
N GLU A 60 9.59 16.51 -6.38
CA GLU A 60 10.89 16.43 -5.70
C GLU A 60 10.99 15.17 -4.81
N ALA A 61 9.91 14.78 -4.15
CA ALA A 61 9.89 13.54 -3.39
C ALA A 61 9.98 12.30 -4.30
N ALA A 62 9.33 12.33 -5.46
CA ALA A 62 9.44 11.27 -6.46
C ALA A 62 10.87 11.16 -7.01
N ARG A 63 11.52 12.28 -7.35
CA ARG A 63 12.92 12.32 -7.77
C ARG A 63 13.86 11.74 -6.72
N ARG A 64 13.70 12.18 -5.46
CA ARG A 64 14.48 11.63 -4.33
C ARG A 64 14.31 10.12 -4.20
N ALA A 65 13.09 9.61 -4.34
CA ALA A 65 12.83 8.17 -4.26
C ALA A 65 13.57 7.40 -5.38
N ILE A 66 13.58 7.93 -6.60
CA ILE A 66 14.31 7.36 -7.74
C ILE A 66 15.83 7.39 -7.49
N ASP A 67 16.39 8.50 -7.02
CA ASP A 67 17.82 8.65 -6.77
C ASP A 67 18.31 7.69 -5.67
N VAL A 68 17.52 7.53 -4.61
CA VAL A 68 17.81 6.56 -3.53
C VAL A 68 17.76 5.14 -4.09
N ALA A 69 16.71 4.78 -4.84
CA ALA A 69 16.58 3.46 -5.45
C ALA A 69 17.76 3.15 -6.39
N ALA A 70 18.15 4.09 -7.24
CA ALA A 70 19.29 3.96 -8.15
C ALA A 70 20.62 3.76 -7.40
N THR A 71 20.78 4.41 -6.25
CA THR A 71 21.97 4.26 -5.39
C THR A 71 22.01 2.89 -4.74
N VAL A 72 20.92 2.47 -4.11
CA VAL A 72 20.80 1.18 -3.42
C VAL A 72 20.89 -0.01 -4.38
N GLN A 73 20.41 0.16 -5.62
CA GLN A 73 20.46 -0.86 -6.66
C GLN A 73 21.88 -1.38 -6.92
N LYS A 74 22.91 -0.54 -6.78
CA LYS A 74 24.32 -0.95 -7.00
C LYS A 74 24.75 -2.01 -5.98
N ASP A 75 24.41 -1.82 -4.73
CA ASP A 75 24.74 -2.77 -3.65
C ASP A 75 23.86 -4.02 -3.69
N TRP A 76 22.59 -3.84 -4.03
CA TRP A 76 21.69 -4.97 -4.28
C TRP A 76 22.18 -5.88 -5.40
N ALA A 77 22.66 -5.29 -6.51
CA ALA A 77 23.15 -6.05 -7.66
C ALA A 77 24.44 -6.84 -7.35
N ARG A 78 25.25 -6.39 -6.38
CA ARG A 78 26.49 -7.09 -5.94
C ARG A 78 26.20 -8.29 -5.04
N ARG A 79 25.01 -8.39 -4.44
CA ARG A 79 24.65 -9.53 -3.62
C ARG A 79 24.54 -10.80 -4.46
N THR A 80 24.90 -11.92 -3.89
CA THR A 80 24.72 -13.22 -4.55
C THR A 80 23.24 -13.51 -4.81
N ALA A 81 22.92 -14.33 -5.81
CA ALA A 81 21.56 -14.74 -6.10
C ALA A 81 20.89 -15.39 -4.87
N LYS A 82 21.65 -16.17 -4.07
CA LYS A 82 21.17 -16.82 -2.85
C LYS A 82 20.76 -15.80 -1.78
N GLU A 83 21.53 -14.73 -1.58
CA GLU A 83 21.20 -13.68 -0.61
C GLU A 83 19.96 -12.92 -1.02
N ARG A 84 19.85 -12.54 -2.31
CA ARG A 84 18.66 -11.86 -2.84
C ARG A 84 17.41 -12.74 -2.73
N SER A 85 17.52 -14.00 -3.14
CA SER A 85 16.42 -14.96 -3.06
C SER A 85 15.92 -15.16 -1.62
N ARG A 86 16.83 -15.19 -0.62
CA ARG A 86 16.41 -15.31 0.79
C ARG A 86 15.57 -14.12 1.24
N ILE A 87 15.92 -12.89 0.82
CA ILE A 87 15.17 -11.69 1.18
C ILE A 87 13.81 -11.68 0.49
N LEU A 88 13.78 -11.98 -0.81
CA LEU A 88 12.54 -12.03 -1.58
C LEU A 88 11.61 -13.12 -1.05
N LYS A 89 12.14 -14.30 -0.75
CA LYS A 89 11.33 -15.38 -0.15
C LYS A 89 10.73 -14.98 1.20
N ALA A 90 11.48 -14.28 2.06
CA ALA A 90 10.93 -13.78 3.32
C ALA A 90 9.79 -12.77 3.08
N TRP A 91 9.89 -11.94 2.07
CA TRP A 91 8.82 -11.02 1.68
C TRP A 91 7.60 -11.79 1.15
N TYR A 92 7.79 -12.77 0.26
CA TYR A 92 6.73 -13.66 -0.19
C TYR A 92 5.99 -14.33 1.00
N ASP A 93 6.74 -14.91 1.94
CA ASP A 93 6.16 -15.58 3.11
C ASP A 93 5.29 -14.61 3.96
N LEU A 94 5.70 -13.34 4.10
CA LEU A 94 4.91 -12.30 4.77
C LEU A 94 3.63 -11.94 4.02
N ILE A 95 3.68 -11.82 2.70
CA ILE A 95 2.48 -11.54 1.88
C ILE A 95 1.48 -12.69 2.02
N VAL A 96 1.93 -13.93 1.91
CA VAL A 96 1.07 -15.11 2.05
C VAL A 96 0.45 -15.20 3.44
N ALA A 97 1.24 -14.93 4.49
CA ALA A 97 0.74 -14.95 5.87
C ALA A 97 -0.35 -13.91 6.13
N ASN A 98 -0.33 -12.79 5.42
CA ASN A 98 -1.28 -11.68 5.57
C ASN A 98 -2.28 -11.57 4.39
N ALA A 99 -2.41 -12.64 3.58
CA ALA A 99 -3.20 -12.59 2.34
C ALA A 99 -4.69 -12.24 2.55
N ASP A 100 -5.27 -12.63 3.68
CA ASP A 100 -6.68 -12.30 3.99
C ASP A 100 -6.86 -10.80 4.23
N ASP A 101 -6.00 -10.18 5.02
CA ASP A 101 -6.05 -8.74 5.31
C ASP A 101 -5.72 -7.91 4.06
N LEU A 102 -4.70 -8.29 3.30
CA LEU A 102 -4.34 -7.63 2.05
C LEU A 102 -5.46 -7.73 1.01
N ALA A 103 -6.14 -8.87 0.92
CA ALA A 103 -7.31 -9.04 0.06
C ALA A 103 -8.48 -8.15 0.50
N LEU A 104 -8.69 -8.01 1.80
CA LEU A 104 -9.75 -7.14 2.34
C LEU A 104 -9.49 -5.66 2.03
N ILE A 105 -8.24 -5.20 2.19
CA ILE A 105 -7.82 -3.85 1.78
C ILE A 105 -8.09 -3.67 0.27
N LEU A 106 -7.59 -4.59 -0.56
CA LEU A 106 -7.74 -4.53 -2.01
C LEU A 106 -9.21 -4.50 -2.45
N THR A 107 -10.07 -5.33 -1.84
CA THR A 107 -11.52 -5.33 -2.09
C THR A 107 -12.13 -3.98 -1.74
N THR A 108 -11.80 -3.43 -0.57
CA THR A 108 -12.37 -2.18 -0.08
C THR A 108 -11.95 -0.99 -0.95
N GLU A 109 -10.71 -0.94 -1.40
CA GLU A 109 -10.18 0.15 -2.22
C GLU A 109 -10.58 0.05 -3.71
N GLN A 110 -10.73 -1.15 -4.25
CA GLN A 110 -10.94 -1.37 -5.69
C GLN A 110 -12.36 -1.82 -6.04
N GLY A 111 -13.12 -2.36 -5.09
CA GLY A 111 -14.48 -2.85 -5.31
C GLY A 111 -14.60 -4.22 -5.97
N LYS A 112 -13.48 -4.96 -6.14
CA LYS A 112 -13.54 -6.33 -6.67
C LYS A 112 -14.03 -7.34 -5.61
N PRO A 113 -14.57 -8.50 -6.01
CA PRO A 113 -14.94 -9.57 -5.08
C PRO A 113 -13.75 -10.03 -4.22
N LEU A 114 -13.96 -10.29 -2.92
CA LEU A 114 -12.91 -10.68 -1.98
C LEU A 114 -12.16 -11.95 -2.42
N SER A 115 -12.85 -12.92 -3.02
CA SER A 115 -12.23 -14.14 -3.54
C SER A 115 -11.25 -13.85 -4.67
N GLU A 116 -11.58 -12.90 -5.55
CA GLU A 116 -10.69 -12.47 -6.65
C GLU A 116 -9.52 -11.66 -6.10
N ALA A 117 -9.76 -10.77 -5.15
CA ALA A 117 -8.71 -10.01 -4.47
C ALA A 117 -7.70 -10.96 -3.81
N LYS A 118 -8.16 -11.99 -3.10
CA LYS A 118 -7.29 -12.98 -2.47
C LYS A 118 -6.48 -13.79 -3.50
N ALA A 119 -7.13 -14.21 -4.59
CA ALA A 119 -6.44 -14.91 -5.67
C ALA A 119 -5.37 -14.02 -6.32
N GLU A 120 -5.64 -12.73 -6.50
CA GLU A 120 -4.69 -11.76 -7.03
C GLU A 120 -3.49 -11.56 -6.10
N VAL A 121 -3.71 -11.38 -4.79
CA VAL A 121 -2.63 -11.25 -3.81
C VAL A 121 -1.70 -12.47 -3.84
N LEU A 122 -2.26 -13.68 -3.84
CA LEU A 122 -1.48 -14.92 -3.85
C LEU A 122 -0.76 -15.13 -5.19
N SER A 123 -1.43 -14.85 -6.32
CA SER A 123 -0.84 -14.95 -7.65
C SER A 123 0.32 -13.96 -7.81
N ASN A 124 0.14 -12.70 -7.39
CA ASN A 124 1.17 -11.69 -7.50
C ASN A 124 2.36 -11.95 -6.55
N ALA A 125 2.12 -12.50 -5.37
CA ALA A 125 3.20 -12.94 -4.49
C ALA A 125 4.11 -13.97 -5.16
N ALA A 126 3.57 -14.85 -6.01
CA ALA A 126 4.34 -15.89 -6.69
C ALA A 126 5.35 -15.35 -7.73
N TYR A 127 5.28 -14.07 -8.10
CA TYR A 127 6.27 -13.42 -8.98
C TYR A 127 7.49 -12.87 -8.24
N ILE A 128 7.50 -12.90 -6.90
CA ILE A 128 8.63 -12.51 -6.05
C ILE A 128 9.62 -13.66 -5.90
#